data_3d3157760affa0c60362c8a594ed8cff
#
_entry.id   3d3157760affa0c60362c8a594ed8cff
#
_cell.length_a   1.000
_cell.length_b   1.000
_cell.length_c   1.000
_cell.angle_alpha   90.00
_cell.angle_beta   90.00
_cell.angle_gamma   90.00
#
_symmetry.space_group_name_H-M   'P 1'
#
loop_
_entity.id
_entity.type
_entity.pdbx_description
1 polymer ?
#
loop_
_entity_poly.entity_id
_entity_poly.type
_entity_poly.pdbx_seq_one_letter_code
_entity_poly.pdbx_strand_id
1 'polypeptide(L)'
;MCIRDRDGFVLGEGAGVLVIEEYERAKARGAQIYAELTGFGMSGDAFHITGPSESGEGGAKAMQNALDDAQLNPQDLGYLNAHGTSTPLGDVAETQGVKSVFGSDTKLCVSSTKSMIGHLLGAAGSVEAIFTIKALTDQVLPPTINLENPGAGCDLDYLSLIHISEPTRP
;
A
#
# COMPACT_ATOMS: atom_id res chain seq x y z
N MET A 1 -3.96 5.67 6.98
CA MET A 1 -5.37 5.65 6.70
C MET A 1 -6.07 6.19 7.88
N CYS A 2 -7.18 6.76 7.66
CA CYS A 2 -7.84 7.73 8.51
C CYS A 2 -8.05 7.26 9.95
N ILE A 3 -7.04 7.36 10.78
CA ILE A 3 -7.18 7.27 12.23
C ILE A 3 -8.13 8.39 12.68
N ARG A 4 -8.92 8.12 13.71
CA ARG A 4 -10.00 8.97 14.22
C ARG A 4 -9.68 10.48 14.28
N ASP A 5 -8.46 10.80 14.62
CA ASP A 5 -8.09 12.18 14.95
C ASP A 5 -7.23 12.85 13.87
N ARG A 6 -6.72 12.12 12.87
CA ARG A 6 -5.85 12.61 11.76
C ARG A 6 -4.74 13.56 12.25
N ASP A 7 -4.13 13.22 13.37
CA ASP A 7 -3.14 14.07 14.04
C ASP A 7 -1.73 13.91 13.47
N GLY A 8 -1.62 13.22 12.32
CA GLY A 8 -0.35 12.90 11.72
C GLY A 8 0.15 11.51 12.12
N PHE A 9 1.39 11.25 11.82
CA PHE A 9 2.03 9.95 12.07
C PHE A 9 2.95 10.00 13.30
N VAL A 10 3.13 8.84 13.90
CA VAL A 10 4.17 8.61 14.91
C VAL A 10 5.44 8.17 14.21
N LEU A 11 6.59 8.76 14.55
CA LEU A 11 7.88 8.29 14.05
C LEU A 11 8.17 6.89 14.58
N GLY A 12 8.50 5.98 13.68
CA GLY A 12 8.96 4.63 13.99
C GLY A 12 10.45 4.48 13.67
N GLU A 13 11.04 3.42 14.17
CA GLU A 13 12.43 3.04 13.90
C GLU A 13 12.47 1.64 13.28
N GLY A 14 13.37 1.44 12.32
CA GLY A 14 13.55 0.13 11.72
C GLY A 14 14.46 0.17 10.50
N ALA A 15 14.74 -1.01 9.98
CA ALA A 15 15.47 -1.23 8.75
C ALA A 15 14.89 -2.44 8.01
N GLY A 16 14.91 -2.40 6.69
CA GLY A 16 14.51 -3.51 5.84
C GLY A 16 15.52 -3.71 4.71
N VAL A 17 15.91 -4.96 4.48
CA VAL A 17 16.78 -5.35 3.38
C VAL A 17 16.10 -6.44 2.58
N LEU A 18 15.98 -6.23 1.27
CA LEU A 18 15.49 -7.23 0.33
C LEU A 18 16.63 -7.65 -0.58
N VAL A 19 16.76 -8.94 -0.80
CA VAL A 19 17.68 -9.51 -1.80
C VAL A 19 16.87 -9.75 -3.07
N ILE A 20 17.18 -8.99 -4.11
CA ILE A 20 16.53 -9.09 -5.42
C ILE A 20 17.49 -9.80 -6.37
N GLU A 21 17.00 -10.80 -7.07
CA GLU A 21 17.75 -11.60 -8.02
C GLU A 21 16.90 -11.84 -9.26
N GLU A 22 17.54 -11.96 -10.40
CA GLU A 22 16.87 -12.34 -11.64
C GLU A 22 16.22 -13.72 -11.51
N TYR A 23 14.97 -13.85 -11.97
CA TYR A 23 14.11 -15.00 -11.71
C TYR A 23 14.70 -16.34 -12.18
N GLU A 24 15.15 -16.44 -13.44
CA GLU A 24 15.69 -17.70 -13.97
C GLU A 24 17.00 -18.09 -13.29
N ARG A 25 17.81 -17.14 -12.87
CA ARG A 25 19.02 -17.38 -12.08
C ARG A 25 18.69 -17.94 -10.70
N ALA A 26 17.74 -17.31 -9.99
CA ALA A 26 17.30 -17.77 -8.68
C ALA A 26 16.78 -19.22 -8.76
N LYS A 27 15.97 -19.49 -9.77
CA LYS A 27 15.38 -20.80 -10.07
C LYS A 27 16.45 -21.84 -10.43
N ALA A 28 17.41 -21.49 -11.29
CA ALA A 28 18.50 -22.40 -11.72
C ALA A 28 19.38 -22.88 -10.56
N ARG A 29 19.59 -22.03 -9.52
CA ARG A 29 20.35 -22.42 -8.32
C ARG A 29 19.48 -23.03 -7.21
N GLY A 30 18.19 -23.24 -7.45
CA GLY A 30 17.26 -23.80 -6.46
C GLY A 30 16.97 -22.88 -5.26
N ALA A 31 17.00 -21.56 -5.48
CA ALA A 31 16.67 -20.60 -4.42
C ALA A 31 15.20 -20.72 -4.01
N GLN A 32 14.92 -20.45 -2.74
CA GLN A 32 13.57 -20.19 -2.32
C GLN A 32 13.16 -18.78 -2.79
N ILE A 33 12.18 -18.72 -3.68
CA ILE A 33 11.57 -17.48 -4.16
C ILE A 33 10.34 -17.21 -3.32
N TYR A 34 10.27 -16.05 -2.67
CA TYR A 34 9.15 -15.66 -1.84
C TYR A 34 8.06 -14.94 -2.63
N ALA A 35 8.46 -14.12 -3.60
CA ALA A 35 7.57 -13.39 -4.48
C ALA A 35 8.34 -12.94 -5.72
N GLU A 36 7.62 -12.55 -6.75
CA GLU A 36 8.16 -11.89 -7.93
C GLU A 36 7.83 -10.40 -7.87
N LEU A 37 8.81 -9.55 -8.18
CA LEU A 37 8.58 -8.12 -8.40
C LEU A 37 8.33 -7.93 -9.90
N THR A 38 7.07 -7.81 -10.27
CA THR A 38 6.63 -7.84 -11.67
C THR A 38 6.45 -6.46 -12.29
N GLY A 39 6.30 -5.42 -11.50
CA GLY A 39 6.09 -4.07 -12.01
C GLY A 39 6.63 -2.98 -11.09
N PHE A 40 6.98 -1.87 -11.71
CA PHE A 40 7.47 -0.68 -11.04
C PHE A 40 6.82 0.57 -11.63
N GLY A 41 6.42 1.50 -10.77
CA GLY A 41 5.87 2.78 -11.18
C GLY A 41 6.28 3.91 -10.25
N MET A 42 6.56 5.05 -10.85
CA MET A 42 6.83 6.28 -10.11
C MET A 42 6.26 7.49 -10.84
N SER A 43 6.06 8.56 -10.10
CA SER A 43 5.63 9.85 -10.61
C SER A 43 6.12 10.96 -9.70
N GLY A 44 5.97 12.19 -10.14
CA GLY A 44 6.19 13.38 -9.31
C GLY A 44 5.01 14.33 -9.48
N ASP A 45 4.48 14.84 -8.38
CA ASP A 45 3.30 15.73 -8.40
C ASP A 45 3.61 17.11 -8.94
N ALA A 46 4.82 17.62 -8.67
CA ALA A 46 5.22 19.00 -8.94
C ALA A 46 4.20 20.06 -8.44
N PHE A 47 3.48 19.74 -7.37
CA PHE A 47 2.37 20.52 -6.83
C PHE A 47 2.82 21.39 -5.65
N HIS A 48 3.39 20.78 -4.61
CA HIS A 48 3.80 21.46 -3.40
C HIS A 48 5.05 20.78 -2.81
N ILE A 49 5.84 21.50 -1.99
CA ILE A 49 7.08 20.97 -1.40
C ILE A 49 6.83 19.74 -0.53
N THR A 50 5.71 19.69 0.20
CA THR A 50 5.43 18.65 1.20
C THR A 50 4.04 18.03 1.09
N GLY A 51 3.14 18.59 0.31
CA GLY A 51 1.75 18.13 0.20
C GLY A 51 1.46 17.48 -1.15
N PRO A 52 0.67 16.39 -1.18
CA PRO A 52 0.17 15.84 -2.42
C PRO A 52 -0.90 16.75 -3.03
N SER A 53 -1.19 16.60 -4.32
CA SER A 53 -2.39 17.21 -4.90
C SER A 53 -3.64 16.61 -4.27
N GLU A 54 -4.69 17.40 -4.11
CA GLU A 54 -5.95 16.94 -3.50
C GLU A 54 -6.62 15.80 -4.28
N SER A 55 -6.37 15.72 -5.60
CA SER A 55 -6.87 14.66 -6.47
C SER A 55 -6.16 13.31 -6.32
N GLY A 56 -4.98 13.28 -5.67
CA GLY A 56 -4.15 12.08 -5.58
C GLY A 56 -3.54 11.64 -6.91
N GLU A 57 -3.47 12.53 -7.89
CA GLU A 57 -3.05 12.23 -9.27
C GLU A 57 -1.66 11.60 -9.36
N GLY A 58 -0.70 12.09 -8.57
CA GLY A 58 0.64 11.54 -8.56
C GLY A 58 0.67 10.09 -8.10
N GLY A 59 -0.01 9.78 -6.99
CA GLY A 59 -0.15 8.40 -6.50
C GLY A 59 -0.86 7.50 -7.53
N ALA A 60 -1.96 8.00 -8.10
CA ALA A 60 -2.68 7.29 -9.14
C ALA A 60 -1.80 6.94 -10.34
N LYS A 61 -1.02 7.90 -10.82
CA LYS A 61 -0.11 7.70 -11.95
C LYS A 61 0.99 6.69 -11.63
N ALA A 62 1.54 6.71 -10.42
CA ALA A 62 2.54 5.72 -10.00
C ALA A 62 1.93 4.31 -9.98
N MET A 63 0.72 4.14 -9.42
CA MET A 63 0.01 2.86 -9.41
C MET A 63 -0.31 2.38 -10.83
N GLN A 64 -0.82 3.25 -11.70
CA GLN A 64 -1.10 2.89 -13.09
C GLN A 64 0.17 2.48 -13.84
N ASN A 65 1.27 3.24 -13.69
CA ASN A 65 2.54 2.89 -14.32
C ASN A 65 3.06 1.52 -13.85
N ALA A 66 2.87 1.18 -12.57
CA ALA A 66 3.27 -0.14 -12.05
C ALA A 66 2.41 -1.27 -12.62
N LEU A 67 1.12 -1.06 -12.78
CA LEU A 67 0.21 -2.01 -13.43
C LEU A 67 0.58 -2.21 -14.91
N ASP A 68 0.83 -1.12 -15.62
CA ASP A 68 1.21 -1.16 -17.04
C ASP A 68 2.54 -1.91 -17.24
N ASP A 69 3.53 -1.64 -16.39
CA ASP A 69 4.83 -2.33 -16.40
C ASP A 69 4.68 -3.82 -16.10
N ALA A 70 3.84 -4.17 -15.14
CA ALA A 70 3.51 -5.55 -14.79
C ALA A 70 2.61 -6.26 -15.81
N GLN A 71 2.00 -5.52 -16.75
CA GLN A 71 0.97 -6.01 -17.68
C GLN A 71 -0.25 -6.61 -16.96
N LEU A 72 -0.64 -6.01 -15.85
CA LEU A 72 -1.77 -6.42 -15.03
C LEU A 72 -2.93 -5.41 -15.17
N ASN A 73 -4.14 -5.91 -15.00
CA ASN A 73 -5.32 -5.05 -14.88
C ASN A 73 -5.57 -4.70 -13.41
N PRO A 74 -6.24 -3.58 -13.09
CA PRO A 74 -6.57 -3.23 -11.72
C PRO A 74 -7.30 -4.34 -10.95
N GLN A 75 -8.11 -5.14 -11.62
CA GLN A 75 -8.89 -6.23 -11.01
C GLN A 75 -8.04 -7.44 -10.61
N ASP A 76 -6.80 -7.52 -11.09
CA ASP A 76 -5.87 -8.60 -10.75
C ASP A 76 -5.19 -8.37 -9.39
N LEU A 77 -5.31 -7.14 -8.81
CA LEU A 77 -4.78 -6.83 -7.50
C LEU A 77 -5.76 -7.19 -6.39
N GLY A 78 -5.27 -7.96 -5.40
CA GLY A 78 -6.04 -8.29 -4.20
C GLY A 78 -5.73 -7.40 -3.00
N TYR A 79 -4.52 -6.82 -2.93
CA TYR A 79 -4.07 -6.07 -1.77
C TYR A 79 -3.17 -4.88 -2.13
N LEU A 80 -3.36 -3.78 -1.43
CA LEU A 80 -2.52 -2.58 -1.46
C LEU A 80 -2.04 -2.23 -0.06
N ASN A 81 -0.73 -2.26 0.16
CA ASN A 81 -0.12 -1.69 1.34
C ASN A 81 0.08 -0.19 1.10
N ALA A 82 -0.77 0.61 1.70
CA ALA A 82 -0.84 2.04 1.44
C ALA A 82 0.18 2.86 2.26
N HIS A 83 0.47 4.05 1.78
CA HIS A 83 1.26 5.02 2.54
C HIS A 83 0.57 5.41 3.84
N GLY A 84 -0.70 5.82 3.79
CA GLY A 84 -1.62 5.94 4.91
C GLY A 84 -1.03 6.51 6.19
N THR A 85 -0.57 7.76 6.16
CA THR A 85 0.16 8.40 7.27
C THR A 85 -0.73 9.03 8.34
N SER A 86 -2.04 8.94 8.21
CA SER A 86 -2.99 9.60 9.12
C SER A 86 -2.94 11.14 9.06
N THR A 87 -2.56 11.69 7.90
CA THR A 87 -2.61 13.13 7.69
C THR A 87 -3.91 13.54 6.99
N PRO A 88 -4.49 14.72 7.33
CA PRO A 88 -5.81 15.10 6.80
C PRO A 88 -5.88 15.14 5.27
N LEU A 89 -4.86 15.67 4.62
CA LEU A 89 -4.79 15.78 3.17
C LEU A 89 -4.26 14.50 2.52
N GLY A 90 -3.23 13.89 3.09
CA GLY A 90 -2.56 12.72 2.51
C GLY A 90 -3.47 11.52 2.33
N ASP A 91 -4.22 11.17 3.37
CA ASP A 91 -5.11 10.00 3.35
C ASP A 91 -6.27 10.17 2.36
N VAL A 92 -6.83 11.37 2.26
CA VAL A 92 -7.91 11.66 1.29
C VAL A 92 -7.36 11.62 -0.13
N ALA A 93 -6.22 12.25 -0.38
CA ALA A 93 -5.59 12.27 -1.69
C ALA A 93 -5.22 10.84 -2.15
N GLU A 94 -4.65 10.03 -1.25
CA GLU A 94 -4.33 8.63 -1.55
C GLU A 94 -5.61 7.82 -1.86
N THR A 95 -6.67 7.99 -1.08
CA THR A 95 -7.97 7.35 -1.34
C THR A 95 -8.53 7.72 -2.71
N GLN A 96 -8.46 9.01 -3.10
CA GLN A 96 -8.88 9.45 -4.43
C GLN A 96 -8.02 8.84 -5.54
N GLY A 97 -6.70 8.79 -5.32
CA GLY A 97 -5.77 8.13 -6.25
C GLY A 97 -6.11 6.65 -6.44
N VAL A 98 -6.36 5.92 -5.36
CA VAL A 98 -6.78 4.50 -5.43
C VAL A 98 -8.09 4.35 -6.19
N LYS A 99 -9.10 5.15 -5.88
CA LYS A 99 -10.39 5.11 -6.58
C LYS A 99 -10.27 5.41 -8.07
N SER A 100 -9.40 6.32 -8.47
CA SER A 100 -9.22 6.67 -9.88
C SER A 100 -8.63 5.53 -10.72
N VAL A 101 -7.82 4.66 -10.11
CA VAL A 101 -7.18 3.51 -10.77
C VAL A 101 -8.05 2.25 -10.66
N PHE A 102 -8.56 1.96 -9.47
CA PHE A 102 -9.22 0.69 -9.16
C PHE A 102 -10.76 0.78 -9.15
N GLY A 103 -11.30 1.98 -9.25
CA GLY A 103 -12.75 2.22 -9.18
C GLY A 103 -13.25 2.44 -7.74
N SER A 104 -14.38 3.11 -7.61
CA SER A 104 -15.00 3.39 -6.29
C SER A 104 -15.59 2.14 -5.62
N ASP A 105 -16.02 1.16 -6.42
CA ASP A 105 -16.62 -0.10 -5.95
C ASP A 105 -15.59 -1.25 -5.97
N THR A 106 -14.31 -0.92 -5.89
CA THR A 106 -13.23 -1.92 -5.93
C THR A 106 -13.31 -2.88 -4.75
N LYS A 107 -12.94 -4.14 -4.98
CA LYS A 107 -12.76 -5.16 -3.94
C LYS A 107 -11.33 -5.21 -3.41
N LEU A 108 -10.50 -4.27 -3.81
CA LEU A 108 -9.11 -4.16 -3.37
C LEU A 108 -9.07 -3.95 -1.86
N CYS A 109 -8.43 -4.86 -1.15
CA CYS A 109 -8.14 -4.70 0.26
C CYS A 109 -6.99 -3.70 0.44
N VAL A 110 -7.18 -2.72 1.30
CA VAL A 110 -6.19 -1.66 1.53
C VAL A 110 -5.85 -1.58 3.00
N SER A 111 -4.58 -1.55 3.38
CA SER A 111 -4.22 -1.27 4.77
C SER A 111 -2.95 -0.45 4.88
N SER A 112 -2.76 0.23 6.01
CA SER A 112 -1.50 0.87 6.35
C SER A 112 -0.89 0.22 7.58
N THR A 113 0.23 -0.45 7.37
CA THR A 113 1.01 -1.06 8.46
C THR A 113 1.67 -0.03 9.38
N LYS A 114 1.72 1.24 8.96
CA LYS A 114 2.14 2.36 9.82
C LYS A 114 1.26 2.53 11.05
N SER A 115 0.03 2.04 11.02
CA SER A 115 -0.84 2.00 12.19
C SER A 115 -0.25 1.17 13.35
N MET A 116 0.60 0.19 13.04
CA MET A 116 1.22 -0.71 14.01
C MET A 116 2.66 -0.34 14.36
N ILE A 117 3.44 0.14 13.39
CA ILE A 117 4.88 0.33 13.53
C ILE A 117 5.34 1.80 13.49
N GLY A 118 4.43 2.73 13.24
CA GLY A 118 4.76 4.12 12.95
C GLY A 118 5.35 4.32 11.55
N HIS A 119 5.79 5.52 11.26
CA HIS A 119 6.38 5.88 9.99
C HIS A 119 7.91 5.82 10.09
N LEU A 120 8.52 4.85 9.42
CA LEU A 120 9.97 4.60 9.46
C LEU A 120 10.76 5.45 8.45
N LEU A 121 10.12 6.46 7.84
CA LEU A 121 10.73 7.34 6.85
C LEU A 121 11.43 6.56 5.72
N GLY A 122 12.74 6.68 5.59
CA GLY A 122 13.50 5.99 4.54
C GLY A 122 13.45 4.46 4.58
N ALA A 123 13.16 3.87 5.75
CA ALA A 123 13.01 2.41 5.90
C ALA A 123 11.56 1.94 5.65
N ALA A 124 10.58 2.85 5.57
CA ALA A 124 9.17 2.49 5.48
C ALA A 124 8.89 1.57 4.28
N GLY A 125 9.33 1.95 3.09
CA GLY A 125 9.06 1.18 1.87
C GLY A 125 9.63 -0.22 1.88
N SER A 126 10.86 -0.42 2.39
CA SER A 126 11.47 -1.74 2.46
C SER A 126 10.77 -2.66 3.47
N VAL A 127 10.37 -2.13 4.63
CA VAL A 127 9.63 -2.88 5.65
C VAL A 127 8.23 -3.21 5.18
N GLU A 128 7.54 -2.27 4.55
CA GLU A 128 6.19 -2.47 3.98
C GLU A 128 6.20 -3.48 2.83
N ALA A 129 7.25 -3.48 1.99
CA ALA A 129 7.44 -4.50 0.97
C ALA A 129 7.61 -5.90 1.59
N ILE A 130 8.38 -6.02 2.67
CA ILE A 130 8.52 -7.29 3.41
C ILE A 130 7.18 -7.75 3.97
N PHE A 131 6.38 -6.86 4.56
CA PHE A 131 5.04 -7.20 5.05
C PHE A 131 4.12 -7.64 3.92
N THR A 132 4.19 -6.99 2.76
CA THR A 132 3.38 -7.36 1.59
C THR A 132 3.79 -8.74 1.06
N ILE A 133 5.09 -9.04 1.00
CA ILE A 133 5.59 -10.38 0.64
C ILE A 133 5.12 -11.42 1.67
N LYS A 134 5.17 -11.09 2.97
CA LYS A 134 4.66 -11.98 4.02
C LYS A 134 3.16 -12.18 3.92
N ALA A 135 2.39 -11.13 3.64
CA ALA A 135 0.97 -11.24 3.41
C ALA A 135 0.64 -12.19 2.26
N LEU A 136 1.40 -12.10 1.16
CA LEU A 136 1.28 -12.99 0.01
C LEU A 136 1.64 -14.44 0.36
N THR A 137 2.74 -14.68 1.07
CA THR A 137 3.20 -16.05 1.39
C THR A 137 2.35 -16.72 2.46
N ASP A 138 1.93 -15.97 3.46
CA ASP A 138 1.19 -16.49 4.61
C ASP A 138 -0.35 -16.45 4.39
N GLN A 139 -0.79 -15.78 3.31
CA GLN A 139 -2.21 -15.57 2.97
C GLN A 139 -2.99 -14.89 4.10
N VAL A 140 -2.34 -13.93 4.77
CA VAL A 140 -2.91 -13.13 5.85
C VAL A 140 -2.61 -11.66 5.59
N LEU A 141 -3.63 -10.83 5.48
CA LEU A 141 -3.48 -9.39 5.27
C LEU A 141 -3.31 -8.67 6.60
N PRO A 142 -2.29 -7.81 6.75
CA PRO A 142 -2.13 -7.00 7.95
C PRO A 142 -3.24 -5.94 8.03
N PRO A 143 -3.90 -5.77 9.20
CA PRO A 143 -4.97 -4.79 9.34
C PRO A 143 -4.44 -3.37 9.52
N THR A 144 -5.32 -2.39 9.33
CA THR A 144 -5.15 -1.04 9.88
C THR A 144 -5.73 -1.02 11.29
N ILE A 145 -4.87 -1.02 12.31
CA ILE A 145 -5.33 -0.95 13.70
C ILE A 145 -5.72 0.48 14.08
N ASN A 146 -6.53 0.63 15.15
CA ASN A 146 -7.00 1.92 15.67
C ASN A 146 -7.89 2.72 14.69
N LEU A 147 -8.40 2.08 13.65
CA LEU A 147 -9.34 2.69 12.73
C LEU A 147 -10.78 2.35 13.18
N GLU A 148 -11.36 3.20 14.00
CA GLU A 148 -12.75 3.05 14.46
C GLU A 148 -13.75 3.76 13.55
N ASN A 149 -13.39 4.96 13.11
CA ASN A 149 -14.25 5.81 12.28
C ASN A 149 -13.43 6.37 11.11
N PRO A 150 -13.60 5.85 9.88
CA PRO A 150 -12.98 6.43 8.70
C PRO A 150 -13.37 7.90 8.54
N GLY A 151 -12.41 8.73 8.19
CA GLY A 151 -12.68 10.14 7.95
C GLY A 151 -13.48 10.39 6.67
N ALA A 152 -14.08 11.55 6.56
CA ALA A 152 -14.79 11.96 5.34
C ALA A 152 -13.89 11.83 4.10
N GLY A 153 -14.38 11.19 3.06
CA GLY A 153 -13.64 10.90 1.83
C GLY A 153 -12.74 9.67 1.87
N CYS A 154 -12.69 8.94 2.99
CA CYS A 154 -11.96 7.69 3.16
C CYS A 154 -12.96 6.55 3.36
N ASP A 155 -13.41 5.94 2.29
CA ASP A 155 -14.57 5.03 2.23
C ASP A 155 -14.25 3.73 1.46
N LEU A 156 -12.98 3.32 1.41
CA LEU A 156 -12.55 2.02 0.92
C LEU A 156 -12.54 0.97 2.04
N ASP A 157 -12.34 -0.29 1.71
CA ASP A 157 -12.09 -1.35 2.70
C ASP A 157 -10.66 -1.25 3.22
N TYR A 158 -10.50 -0.66 4.39
CA TYR A 158 -9.19 -0.46 5.02
C TYR A 158 -8.76 -1.59 5.95
N LEU A 159 -9.41 -2.74 5.88
CA LEU A 159 -9.11 -3.89 6.75
C LEU A 159 -9.05 -3.48 8.23
N SER A 160 -9.99 -2.66 8.68
CA SER A 160 -10.08 -2.33 10.09
C SER A 160 -10.44 -3.60 10.90
N LEU A 161 -9.97 -3.70 12.15
CA LEU A 161 -10.28 -4.86 13.01
C LEU A 161 -11.78 -5.07 13.26
N ILE A 162 -12.61 -4.11 12.88
CA ILE A 162 -14.08 -4.20 12.97
C ILE A 162 -14.66 -5.02 11.80
N HIS A 163 -13.90 -5.12 10.70
CA HIS A 163 -14.30 -5.86 9.51
C HIS A 163 -13.17 -6.83 9.11
N ILE A 164 -13.07 -7.95 9.82
CA ILE A 164 -12.20 -9.06 9.40
C ILE A 164 -12.91 -9.77 8.24
N SER A 165 -12.59 -9.39 7.01
CA SER A 165 -12.91 -10.21 5.86
C SER A 165 -11.83 -11.27 5.70
N GLU A 166 -12.24 -12.54 5.59
CA GLU A 166 -11.29 -13.59 5.20
C GLU A 166 -10.71 -13.23 3.81
N PRO A 167 -9.38 -13.38 3.60
CA PRO A 167 -8.78 -13.12 2.32
C PRO A 167 -9.42 -14.04 1.28
N THR A 168 -10.09 -13.45 0.30
CA THR A 168 -10.52 -14.19 -0.89
C THR A 168 -9.25 -14.64 -1.60
N ARG A 169 -9.07 -15.96 -1.68
CA ARG A 169 -7.96 -16.55 -2.43
C ARG A 169 -7.98 -16.05 -3.88
N PRO A 170 -6.82 -15.70 -4.45
CA PRO A 170 -6.70 -15.50 -5.88
C PRO A 170 -6.97 -16.78 -6.65
#